data_1abc736e5193770d4062356874e6a5a7
#
_entry.id   1abc736e5193770d4062356874e6a5a7
#
_cell.length_a   1.000
_cell.length_b   1.000
_cell.length_c   1.000
_cell.angle_alpha   90.00
_cell.angle_beta   90.00
_cell.angle_gamma   90.00
#
_symmetry.space_group_name_H-M   'P 1'
#
loop_
_entity.id
_entity.type
_entity.pdbx_description
1 polymer ?
#
loop_
_entity_poly.entity_id
_entity_poly.type
_entity_poly.pdbx_seq_one_letter_code
_entity_poly.pdbx_strand_id
1 'polypeptide(L)'
;GGSALNVLFNDVLQKELNINLFVPPNPADQGIPYGMLVQWMVANEMKYSREETTYSGQKIQDLDELSHYIESYGGKRATVTEIASILKDDKIIGLVQGGMEVGARALGNRSIIADPKGEDKKDKVNVVKRREAYRPFAPVCRLEDAETYFDSIRYDNLSYMNFAIKTREEHIDKLRAVTHVDNTARVQTVTKQQNTILYDLLTEFNGVLLNTSFNVKGSPILNTLKEAFYMLDETTLDHLVVVDDNQSIWIF
;
A
#
# COMPACT_ATOMS: atom_id res chain seq x y z
N GLY A 1 -18.45 6.36 8.36
CA GLY A 1 -17.78 7.51 8.98
C GLY A 1 -16.40 7.15 9.50
N GLY A 2 -15.70 8.11 10.13
CA GLY A 2 -14.35 7.97 10.66
C GLY A 2 -14.15 6.82 11.65
N SER A 3 -15.19 6.42 12.39
CA SER A 3 -15.14 5.27 13.30
C SER A 3 -14.79 3.95 12.58
N ALA A 4 -15.16 3.80 11.31
CA ALA A 4 -14.85 2.62 10.51
C ALA A 4 -13.36 2.55 10.09
N LEU A 5 -12.55 3.55 10.40
CA LEU A 5 -11.08 3.51 10.29
C LEU A 5 -10.41 2.89 11.53
N ASN A 6 -11.17 2.59 12.57
CA ASN A 6 -10.66 1.89 13.75
C ASN A 6 -10.56 0.39 13.48
N VAL A 7 -9.38 -0.04 13.08
CA VAL A 7 -9.09 -1.42 12.65
C VAL A 7 -9.28 -2.47 13.75
N LEU A 8 -9.05 -2.10 15.02
CA LEU A 8 -9.28 -2.97 16.16
C LEU A 8 -10.78 -3.15 16.40
N PHE A 9 -11.55 -2.08 16.32
CA PHE A 9 -13.00 -2.12 16.49
C PHE A 9 -13.67 -2.96 15.38
N ASN A 10 -13.21 -2.81 14.14
CA ASN A 10 -13.72 -3.60 13.02
C ASN A 10 -13.50 -5.10 13.22
N ASP A 11 -12.30 -5.49 13.69
CA ASP A 11 -11.98 -6.89 13.98
C ASP A 11 -12.85 -7.46 15.12
N VAL A 12 -13.00 -6.71 16.21
CA VAL A 12 -13.87 -7.09 17.33
C VAL A 12 -15.33 -7.25 16.89
N LEU A 13 -15.87 -6.28 16.14
CA LEU A 13 -17.24 -6.37 15.63
C LEU A 13 -17.46 -7.62 14.78
N GLN A 14 -16.54 -7.92 13.88
CA GLN A 14 -16.63 -9.08 13.00
C GLN A 14 -16.62 -10.39 13.79
N LYS A 15 -15.75 -10.49 14.81
CA LYS A 15 -15.60 -11.69 15.65
C LYS A 15 -16.74 -11.87 16.65
N GLU A 16 -17.03 -10.84 17.44
CA GLU A 16 -18.02 -10.94 18.53
C GLU A 16 -19.45 -11.11 18.00
N LEU A 17 -19.78 -10.45 16.90
CA LEU A 17 -21.11 -10.53 16.30
C LEU A 17 -21.24 -11.63 15.25
N ASN A 18 -20.13 -12.28 14.90
CA ASN A 18 -20.04 -13.29 13.82
C ASN A 18 -20.70 -12.80 12.52
N ILE A 19 -20.44 -11.55 12.14
CA ILE A 19 -21.00 -10.91 10.96
C ILE A 19 -19.99 -10.77 9.85
N ASN A 20 -20.47 -10.70 8.62
CA ASN A 20 -19.69 -10.31 7.47
C ASN A 20 -19.59 -8.78 7.40
N LEU A 21 -18.59 -8.19 8.05
CA LEU A 21 -18.37 -6.74 8.05
C LEU A 21 -17.55 -6.33 6.83
N PHE A 22 -18.13 -5.55 5.92
CA PHE A 22 -17.41 -4.91 4.83
C PHE A 22 -17.11 -3.45 5.19
N VAL A 23 -15.83 -3.06 5.08
CA VAL A 23 -15.38 -1.67 5.26
C VAL A 23 -14.75 -1.21 3.96
N PRO A 24 -15.33 -0.24 3.25
CA PRO A 24 -14.81 0.25 1.96
C PRO A 24 -13.45 0.94 2.13
N PRO A 25 -12.70 1.18 1.04
CA PRO A 25 -11.40 1.86 1.09
C PRO A 25 -11.48 3.30 1.61
N ASN A 26 -12.63 3.94 1.46
CA ASN A 26 -12.90 5.34 1.82
C ASN A 26 -14.12 5.49 2.76
N PRO A 27 -14.07 4.91 3.99
CA PRO A 27 -15.24 4.84 4.86
C PRO A 27 -15.55 6.17 5.58
N ALA A 28 -14.64 7.15 5.55
CA ALA A 28 -14.78 8.45 6.20
C ALA A 28 -15.30 9.54 5.22
N ASP A 29 -15.09 10.82 5.53
CA ASP A 29 -15.65 11.97 4.81
C ASP A 29 -15.26 12.00 3.32
N GLN A 30 -14.09 11.51 2.97
CA GLN A 30 -13.63 11.38 1.58
C GLN A 30 -14.52 10.47 0.72
N GLY A 31 -15.29 9.57 1.33
CA GLY A 31 -16.26 8.70 0.63
C GLY A 31 -17.64 9.33 0.43
N ILE A 32 -17.94 10.44 1.10
CA ILE A 32 -19.27 11.10 1.02
C ILE A 32 -19.59 11.53 -0.42
N PRO A 33 -18.71 12.26 -1.15
CA PRO A 33 -19.02 12.69 -2.52
C PRO A 33 -19.31 11.50 -3.45
N TYR A 34 -18.58 10.42 -3.30
CA TYR A 34 -18.82 9.19 -4.07
C TYR A 34 -20.19 8.57 -3.74
N GLY A 35 -20.52 8.45 -2.45
CA GLY A 35 -21.82 7.94 -2.01
C GLY A 35 -22.99 8.80 -2.49
N MET A 36 -22.84 10.12 -2.48
CA MET A 36 -23.84 11.06 -3.00
C MET A 36 -24.05 10.91 -4.52
N LEU A 37 -22.96 10.75 -5.28
CA LEU A 37 -23.02 10.52 -6.71
C LEU A 37 -23.75 9.19 -7.03
N VAL A 38 -23.41 8.12 -6.37
CA VAL A 38 -24.05 6.80 -6.54
C VAL A 38 -25.54 6.89 -6.19
N GLN A 39 -25.90 7.55 -5.07
CA GLN A 39 -27.29 7.76 -4.69
C GLN A 39 -28.07 8.56 -5.74
N TRP A 40 -27.46 9.62 -6.28
CA TRP A 40 -28.07 10.41 -7.35
C TRP A 40 -28.27 9.58 -8.63
N MET A 41 -27.28 8.78 -9.04
CA MET A 41 -27.39 7.87 -10.19
C MET A 41 -28.51 6.85 -10.00
N VAL A 42 -28.63 6.25 -8.83
CA VAL A 42 -29.71 5.31 -8.49
C VAL A 42 -31.08 6.00 -8.57
N ALA A 43 -31.21 7.21 -8.00
CA ALA A 43 -32.45 7.97 -8.03
C ALA A 43 -32.89 8.40 -9.44
N ASN A 44 -31.97 8.48 -10.38
CA ASN A 44 -32.24 8.82 -11.80
C ASN A 44 -32.18 7.57 -12.72
N GLU A 45 -32.27 6.37 -12.16
CA GLU A 45 -32.27 5.08 -12.90
C GLU A 45 -31.08 4.92 -13.86
N MET A 46 -29.96 5.56 -13.55
CA MET A 46 -28.73 5.47 -14.33
C MET A 46 -27.98 4.16 -14.05
N LYS A 47 -27.41 3.56 -15.09
CA LYS A 47 -26.49 2.44 -14.92
C LYS A 47 -25.16 2.94 -14.38
N TYR A 48 -24.63 2.27 -13.37
CA TYR A 48 -23.28 2.51 -12.85
C TYR A 48 -22.55 1.17 -12.69
N SER A 49 -21.24 1.19 -12.93
CA SER A 49 -20.39 0.03 -12.64
C SER A 49 -20.18 -0.09 -11.14
N ARG A 50 -20.21 -1.31 -10.64
CA ARG A 50 -19.77 -1.63 -9.28
C ARG A 50 -18.30 -2.07 -9.23
N GLU A 51 -17.56 -1.86 -10.30
CA GLU A 51 -16.12 -2.11 -10.27
C GLU A 51 -15.46 -1.17 -9.27
N GLU A 52 -15.18 -1.71 -8.11
CA GLU A 52 -14.51 -1.01 -7.04
C GLU A 52 -13.01 -0.99 -7.35
N THR A 53 -12.58 0.03 -8.06
CA THR A 53 -11.14 0.28 -8.10
C THR A 53 -10.80 1.36 -7.08
N THR A 54 -10.00 0.98 -6.09
CA THR A 54 -9.44 1.95 -5.15
C THR A 54 -8.40 2.86 -5.80
N TYR A 55 -7.94 2.53 -7.02
CA TYR A 55 -6.91 3.22 -7.78
C TYR A 55 -7.47 4.19 -8.84
N SER A 56 -8.68 4.73 -8.60
CA SER A 56 -9.36 5.66 -9.50
C SER A 56 -9.03 7.15 -9.25
N GLY A 57 -8.10 7.43 -8.35
CA GLY A 57 -7.61 8.79 -8.13
C GLY A 57 -6.73 9.31 -9.26
N GLN A 58 -6.17 10.49 -9.07
CA GLN A 58 -5.35 11.15 -10.10
C GLN A 58 -4.13 10.30 -10.48
N LYS A 59 -3.83 10.27 -11.77
CA LYS A 59 -2.54 9.80 -12.28
C LYS A 59 -1.44 10.75 -11.84
N ILE A 60 -0.20 10.33 -11.98
CA ILE A 60 0.98 11.17 -11.74
C ILE A 60 0.90 12.38 -12.66
N GLN A 61 0.93 13.59 -12.10
CA GLN A 61 0.61 14.82 -12.86
C GLN A 61 1.68 15.21 -13.87
N ASP A 62 2.94 14.95 -13.56
CA ASP A 62 4.13 15.32 -14.35
C ASP A 62 4.83 14.09 -14.95
N LEU A 63 4.07 13.04 -15.29
CA LEU A 63 4.62 11.82 -15.89
C LEU A 63 5.25 12.07 -17.27
N ASP A 64 4.81 13.08 -17.99
CA ASP A 64 5.38 13.55 -19.24
C ASP A 64 6.83 14.08 -19.10
N GLU A 65 7.22 14.51 -17.90
CA GLU A 65 8.60 14.90 -17.57
C GLU A 65 9.52 13.70 -17.26
N LEU A 66 9.02 12.46 -17.27
CA LEU A 66 9.81 11.28 -16.89
C LEU A 66 11.09 11.15 -17.70
N SER A 67 11.10 11.50 -18.99
CA SER A 67 12.30 11.46 -19.84
C SER A 67 13.42 12.35 -19.30
N HIS A 68 13.07 13.53 -18.80
CA HIS A 68 14.02 14.44 -18.18
C HIS A 68 14.64 13.84 -16.90
N TYR A 69 13.82 13.20 -16.07
CA TYR A 69 14.31 12.53 -14.86
C TYR A 69 15.19 11.32 -15.17
N ILE A 70 14.87 10.55 -16.23
CA ILE A 70 15.71 9.43 -16.70
C ILE A 70 17.10 9.93 -17.07
N GLU A 71 17.19 11.02 -17.82
CA GLU A 71 18.48 11.61 -18.21
C GLU A 71 19.24 12.19 -17.02
N SER A 72 18.55 12.95 -16.15
CA SER A 72 19.19 13.68 -15.06
C SER A 72 19.65 12.78 -13.92
N TYR A 73 18.92 11.70 -13.62
CA TYR A 73 19.21 10.79 -12.52
C TYR A 73 19.80 9.44 -12.96
N GLY A 74 19.98 9.25 -14.28
CA GLY A 74 20.53 7.99 -14.81
C GLY A 74 19.57 6.80 -14.65
N GLY A 75 18.26 7.05 -14.82
CA GLY A 75 17.21 6.03 -14.69
C GLY A 75 17.42 4.87 -15.66
N LYS A 76 17.16 3.66 -15.19
CA LYS A 76 17.31 2.42 -15.96
C LYS A 76 16.00 1.66 -16.03
N ARG A 77 15.76 0.98 -17.14
CA ARG A 77 14.68 0.00 -17.21
C ARG A 77 14.97 -1.16 -16.28
N ALA A 78 13.96 -1.61 -15.57
CA ALA A 78 14.03 -2.73 -14.65
C ALA A 78 12.87 -3.71 -14.86
N THR A 79 13.06 -4.92 -14.37
CA THR A 79 12.04 -5.96 -14.30
C THR A 79 11.53 -6.08 -12.86
N VAL A 80 10.35 -6.69 -12.69
CA VAL A 80 9.80 -6.98 -11.36
C VAL A 80 10.76 -7.88 -10.56
N THR A 81 11.45 -8.82 -11.22
CA THR A 81 12.43 -9.71 -10.59
C THR A 81 13.64 -8.93 -10.04
N GLU A 82 14.14 -7.93 -10.79
CA GLU A 82 15.22 -7.08 -10.30
C GLU A 82 14.80 -6.24 -9.10
N ILE A 83 13.58 -5.68 -9.10
CA ILE A 83 13.04 -4.94 -7.95
C ILE A 83 12.89 -5.87 -6.74
N ALA A 84 12.41 -7.11 -6.93
CA ALA A 84 12.31 -8.10 -5.86
C ALA A 84 13.70 -8.46 -5.27
N SER A 85 14.74 -8.54 -6.12
CA SER A 85 16.11 -8.76 -5.66
C SER A 85 16.62 -7.61 -4.79
N ILE A 86 16.38 -6.35 -5.21
CA ILE A 86 16.74 -5.15 -4.45
C ILE A 86 16.08 -5.16 -3.07
N LEU A 87 14.80 -5.54 -2.98
CA LEU A 87 14.11 -5.67 -1.69
C LEU A 87 14.71 -6.78 -0.82
N LYS A 88 15.12 -7.91 -1.41
CA LYS A 88 15.80 -9.01 -0.70
C LYS A 88 17.20 -8.59 -0.19
N ASP A 89 17.83 -7.62 -0.82
CA ASP A 89 19.10 -7.00 -0.41
C ASP A 89 18.91 -5.90 0.66
N ASP A 90 17.83 -5.95 1.42
CA ASP A 90 17.51 -5.06 2.55
C ASP A 90 17.22 -3.60 2.15
N LYS A 91 16.98 -3.30 0.88
CA LYS A 91 16.73 -1.95 0.37
C LYS A 91 15.29 -1.50 0.60
N ILE A 92 15.09 -0.18 0.68
CA ILE A 92 13.79 0.49 0.81
C ILE A 92 13.51 1.22 -0.50
N ILE A 93 12.37 0.93 -1.13
CA ILE A 93 11.99 1.57 -2.38
C ILE A 93 10.76 2.46 -2.24
N GLY A 94 10.71 3.56 -2.98
CA GLY A 94 9.48 4.28 -3.29
C GLY A 94 8.88 3.72 -4.57
N LEU A 95 7.59 3.38 -4.55
CA LEU A 95 6.86 2.87 -5.72
C LEU A 95 5.79 3.87 -6.14
N VAL A 96 5.86 4.33 -7.39
CA VAL A 96 4.92 5.27 -8.02
C VAL A 96 4.40 4.66 -9.31
N GLN A 97 3.07 4.44 -9.39
CA GLN A 97 2.43 3.82 -10.55
C GLN A 97 0.96 4.24 -10.68
N GLY A 98 0.40 4.18 -11.88
CA GLY A 98 -1.02 4.29 -12.18
C GLY A 98 -1.77 5.42 -11.47
N GLY A 99 -3.04 5.22 -11.20
CA GLY A 99 -3.90 6.15 -10.45
C GLY A 99 -3.66 6.07 -8.94
N MET A 100 -3.75 7.22 -8.27
CA MET A 100 -3.66 7.31 -6.81
C MET A 100 -4.80 6.54 -6.13
N GLU A 101 -4.56 6.06 -4.93
CA GLU A 101 -5.60 5.44 -4.12
C GLU A 101 -6.64 6.47 -3.67
N VAL A 102 -7.93 6.12 -3.85
CA VAL A 102 -9.04 6.88 -3.28
C VAL A 102 -9.36 6.32 -1.90
N GLY A 103 -8.87 6.98 -0.85
CA GLY A 103 -9.07 6.52 0.52
C GLY A 103 -7.97 6.98 1.47
N ALA A 104 -8.00 6.45 2.69
CA ALA A 104 -7.11 6.86 3.77
C ALA A 104 -5.74 6.16 3.75
N ARG A 105 -5.53 5.20 2.84
CA ARG A 105 -4.35 4.31 2.83
C ARG A 105 -3.69 4.27 1.47
N ALA A 106 -2.37 4.23 1.46
CA ALA A 106 -1.61 3.81 0.29
C ALA A 106 -1.65 2.28 0.19
N LEU A 107 -1.98 1.77 -0.98
CA LEU A 107 -2.21 0.35 -1.24
C LEU A 107 -1.33 -0.19 -2.38
N GLY A 108 -0.24 0.50 -2.71
CA GLY A 108 0.74 0.04 -3.68
C GLY A 108 0.96 0.96 -4.89
N ASN A 109 0.19 2.06 -5.04
CA ASN A 109 0.39 2.98 -6.15
C ASN A 109 1.19 4.24 -5.75
N ARG A 110 1.15 4.62 -4.48
CA ARG A 110 1.95 5.70 -3.89
C ARG A 110 2.53 5.20 -2.58
N SER A 111 3.46 4.25 -2.66
CA SER A 111 3.89 3.45 -1.52
C SER A 111 5.40 3.45 -1.31
N ILE A 112 5.82 3.40 -0.05
CA ILE A 112 7.15 2.94 0.32
C ILE A 112 7.03 1.46 0.64
N ILE A 113 7.87 0.64 0.00
CA ILE A 113 7.89 -0.82 0.09
C ILE A 113 9.25 -1.27 0.62
N ALA A 114 9.26 -2.27 1.49
CA ALA A 114 10.49 -2.87 2.03
C ALA A 114 10.27 -4.33 2.46
N ASP A 115 11.34 -5.09 2.64
CA ASP A 115 11.31 -6.37 3.34
C ASP A 115 11.00 -6.10 4.83
N PRO A 116 9.96 -6.71 5.43
CA PRO A 116 9.61 -6.48 6.83
C PRO A 116 10.55 -7.16 7.84
N LYS A 117 11.52 -7.93 7.37
CA LYS A 117 12.47 -8.66 8.20
C LYS A 117 13.47 -7.73 8.88
N GLY A 118 13.87 -8.10 10.10
CA GLY A 118 14.88 -7.35 10.88
C GLY A 118 14.27 -6.40 11.90
N GLU A 119 14.90 -6.31 13.06
CA GLU A 119 14.42 -5.47 14.17
C GLU A 119 14.52 -3.97 13.87
N ASP A 120 15.53 -3.57 13.11
CA ASP A 120 15.83 -2.18 12.76
C ASP A 120 15.06 -1.68 11.51
N LYS A 121 14.40 -2.58 10.74
CA LYS A 121 13.70 -2.19 9.52
C LYS A 121 12.60 -1.16 9.78
N LYS A 122 11.85 -1.34 10.86
CA LYS A 122 10.81 -0.38 11.27
C LYS A 122 11.41 1.01 11.52
N ASP A 123 12.56 1.08 12.19
CA ASP A 123 13.22 2.34 12.49
C ASP A 123 13.78 2.99 11.22
N LYS A 124 14.44 2.22 10.35
CA LYS A 124 14.91 2.69 9.03
C LYS A 124 13.80 3.33 8.20
N VAL A 125 12.65 2.65 8.06
CA VAL A 125 11.51 3.20 7.30
C VAL A 125 10.90 4.43 8.02
N ASN A 126 10.87 4.48 9.35
CA ASN A 126 10.43 5.67 10.09
C ASN A 126 11.39 6.86 9.91
N VAL A 127 12.71 6.62 9.75
CA VAL A 127 13.68 7.65 9.37
C VAL A 127 13.38 8.23 7.99
N VAL A 128 13.18 7.38 6.96
CA VAL A 128 12.74 7.83 5.62
C VAL A 128 11.51 8.73 5.71
N LYS A 129 10.55 8.36 6.56
CA LYS A 129 9.30 9.11 6.75
C LYS A 129 9.42 10.31 7.69
N ARG A 130 10.59 10.56 8.29
CA ARG A 130 10.84 11.63 9.28
C ARG A 130 9.79 11.64 10.40
N ARG A 131 9.44 10.46 10.93
CA ARG A 131 8.40 10.31 11.96
C ARG A 131 8.85 9.46 13.14
N GLU A 132 8.04 9.42 14.18
CA GLU A 132 8.32 8.73 15.43
C GLU A 132 8.51 7.22 15.24
N ALA A 133 9.56 6.64 15.83
CA ALA A 133 9.96 5.23 15.70
C ALA A 133 8.89 4.23 16.19
N TYR A 134 8.02 4.62 17.13
CA TYR A 134 6.97 3.73 17.65
C TYR A 134 5.84 3.43 16.64
N ARG A 135 5.71 4.25 15.58
CA ARG A 135 4.59 4.11 14.63
C ARG A 135 4.69 2.81 13.81
N PRO A 136 3.60 2.02 13.74
CA PRO A 136 3.61 0.77 13.03
C PRO A 136 3.49 0.95 11.52
N PHE A 137 3.82 -0.11 10.79
CA PHE A 137 3.60 -0.27 9.36
C PHE A 137 2.61 -1.40 9.09
N ALA A 138 2.21 -1.56 7.85
CA ALA A 138 1.27 -2.56 7.41
C ALA A 138 1.98 -3.61 6.53
N PRO A 139 1.69 -4.91 6.70
CA PRO A 139 2.08 -5.92 5.74
C PRO A 139 1.17 -5.89 4.52
N VAL A 140 1.74 -6.23 3.35
CA VAL A 140 1.01 -6.58 2.15
C VAL A 140 1.45 -7.95 1.66
N CYS A 141 0.48 -8.81 1.28
CA CYS A 141 0.72 -10.13 0.70
C CYS A 141 -0.31 -10.42 -0.40
N ARG A 142 -0.05 -11.44 -1.21
CA ARG A 142 -1.07 -11.97 -2.12
C ARG A 142 -2.23 -12.54 -1.30
N LEU A 143 -3.46 -12.45 -1.83
CA LEU A 143 -4.65 -12.96 -1.13
C LEU A 143 -4.52 -14.45 -0.79
N GLU A 144 -4.02 -15.25 -1.73
CA GLU A 144 -3.84 -16.71 -1.56
C GLU A 144 -2.78 -17.10 -0.54
N ASP A 145 -1.85 -16.20 -0.22
CA ASP A 145 -0.80 -16.46 0.78
C ASP A 145 -1.19 -16.00 2.19
N ALA A 146 -2.26 -15.21 2.32
CA ALA A 146 -2.60 -14.53 3.57
C ALA A 146 -2.82 -15.51 4.73
N GLU A 147 -3.43 -16.67 4.48
CA GLU A 147 -3.65 -17.72 5.48
C GLU A 147 -2.36 -18.30 6.04
N THR A 148 -1.29 -18.29 5.28
CA THR A 148 0.02 -18.76 5.75
C THR A 148 0.57 -17.87 6.88
N TYR A 149 0.34 -16.56 6.81
CA TYR A 149 0.97 -15.58 7.69
C TYR A 149 0.06 -15.04 8.79
N PHE A 150 -1.24 -15.02 8.54
CA PHE A 150 -2.20 -14.32 9.40
C PHE A 150 -3.39 -15.21 9.76
N ASP A 151 -3.95 -14.99 10.96
CA ASP A 151 -5.10 -15.72 11.46
C ASP A 151 -6.36 -14.86 11.36
N SER A 152 -7.09 -14.99 10.27
CA SER A 152 -8.33 -14.26 10.00
C SER A 152 -9.49 -15.21 9.71
N ILE A 153 -10.69 -14.76 10.03
CA ILE A 153 -11.93 -15.43 9.62
C ILE A 153 -12.29 -15.13 8.16
N ARG A 154 -11.73 -14.06 7.59
CA ARG A 154 -11.97 -13.64 6.20
C ARG A 154 -10.75 -12.90 5.63
N TYR A 155 -10.17 -13.45 4.59
CA TYR A 155 -9.00 -12.87 3.90
C TYR A 155 -9.38 -11.95 2.75
N ASP A 156 -10.49 -12.20 2.07
CA ASP A 156 -11.03 -11.38 0.96
C ASP A 156 -11.43 -9.96 1.37
N ASN A 157 -11.58 -9.71 2.67
CA ASN A 157 -11.97 -8.42 3.23
C ASN A 157 -10.77 -7.56 3.71
N LEU A 158 -9.54 -7.99 3.47
CA LEU A 158 -8.33 -7.33 3.98
C LEU A 158 -7.68 -6.37 2.98
N SER A 159 -8.23 -6.19 1.78
CA SER A 159 -7.60 -5.44 0.69
C SER A 159 -7.30 -3.97 1.02
N TYR A 160 -7.99 -3.38 2.02
CA TYR A 160 -7.92 -1.95 2.32
C TYR A 160 -7.28 -1.60 3.67
N MET A 161 -6.59 -2.55 4.32
CA MET A 161 -5.98 -2.34 5.65
C MET A 161 -6.99 -1.92 6.74
N ASN A 162 -8.21 -2.44 6.71
CA ASN A 162 -9.30 -2.03 7.59
C ASN A 162 -9.49 -2.91 8.83
N PHE A 163 -8.65 -3.94 8.99
CA PHE A 163 -8.69 -4.88 10.11
C PHE A 163 -7.31 -5.09 10.71
N ALA A 164 -7.26 -5.35 12.03
CA ALA A 164 -6.05 -5.74 12.74
C ALA A 164 -6.11 -7.25 13.02
N ILE A 165 -5.33 -8.03 12.29
CA ILE A 165 -5.37 -9.48 12.28
C ILE A 165 -4.14 -10.03 12.99
N LYS A 166 -4.27 -11.12 13.76
CA LYS A 166 -3.14 -11.77 14.40
C LYS A 166 -2.15 -12.32 13.38
N THR A 167 -0.88 -11.98 13.58
CA THR A 167 0.24 -12.63 12.89
C THR A 167 0.45 -14.00 13.54
N ARG A 168 0.62 -15.06 12.75
CA ARG A 168 0.93 -16.39 13.26
C ARG A 168 2.29 -16.40 13.94
N GLU A 169 2.41 -17.09 15.08
CA GLU A 169 3.59 -17.04 15.95
C GLU A 169 4.88 -17.38 15.21
N GLU A 170 4.85 -18.39 14.35
CA GLU A 170 6.00 -18.85 13.55
C GLU A 170 6.51 -17.83 12.53
N HIS A 171 5.74 -16.76 12.26
CA HIS A 171 6.09 -15.72 11.30
C HIS A 171 6.41 -14.35 11.93
N ILE A 172 6.22 -14.19 13.24
CA ILE A 172 6.43 -12.90 13.94
C ILE A 172 7.85 -12.36 13.71
N ASP A 173 8.87 -13.19 13.84
CA ASP A 173 10.27 -12.75 13.66
C ASP A 173 10.57 -12.31 12.22
N LYS A 174 9.95 -12.96 11.22
CA LYS A 174 10.10 -12.59 9.81
C LYS A 174 9.32 -11.33 9.46
N LEU A 175 8.25 -11.03 10.21
CA LEU A 175 7.35 -9.90 9.97
C LEU A 175 7.48 -8.81 11.05
N ARG A 176 8.64 -8.73 11.71
CA ARG A 176 8.87 -7.90 12.89
C ARG A 176 8.50 -6.43 12.68
N ALA A 177 8.86 -5.86 11.54
CA ALA A 177 8.60 -4.45 11.23
C ALA A 177 7.12 -4.11 11.03
N VAL A 178 6.28 -5.10 10.76
CA VAL A 178 4.84 -4.92 10.46
C VAL A 178 3.91 -5.59 11.47
N THR A 179 4.48 -6.27 12.48
CA THR A 179 3.74 -6.85 13.59
C THR A 179 3.71 -5.88 14.76
N HIS A 180 2.52 -5.61 15.29
CA HIS A 180 2.30 -4.72 16.42
C HIS A 180 2.71 -5.40 17.74
N VAL A 181 2.75 -4.61 18.83
CA VAL A 181 3.13 -5.11 20.16
C VAL A 181 2.18 -6.18 20.73
N ASP A 182 0.96 -6.23 20.26
CA ASP A 182 -0.08 -7.22 20.61
C ASP A 182 -0.13 -8.42 19.64
N ASN A 183 0.90 -8.56 18.80
CA ASN A 183 1.03 -9.56 17.74
C ASN A 183 -0.06 -9.46 16.64
N THR A 184 -0.74 -8.33 16.52
CA THR A 184 -1.61 -8.06 15.37
C THR A 184 -0.86 -7.34 14.26
N ALA A 185 -1.43 -7.34 13.06
CA ALA A 185 -0.97 -6.56 11.93
C ALA A 185 -2.16 -6.00 11.14
N ARG A 186 -1.99 -4.80 10.59
CA ARG A 186 -3.00 -4.18 9.73
C ARG A 186 -2.80 -4.64 8.28
N VAL A 187 -3.28 -5.84 7.99
CA VAL A 187 -2.98 -6.57 6.76
C VAL A 187 -3.64 -5.94 5.54
N GLN A 188 -2.88 -5.88 4.43
CA GLN A 188 -3.39 -5.69 3.09
C GLN A 188 -3.24 -7.00 2.31
N THR A 189 -4.33 -7.48 1.70
CA THR A 189 -4.27 -8.51 0.66
C THR A 189 -4.40 -7.87 -0.72
N VAL A 190 -3.78 -8.47 -1.73
CA VAL A 190 -3.87 -8.02 -3.11
C VAL A 190 -4.06 -9.21 -4.05
N THR A 191 -4.93 -9.03 -5.05
CA THR A 191 -5.10 -9.95 -6.18
C THR A 191 -4.45 -9.36 -7.43
N LYS A 192 -4.13 -10.21 -8.40
CA LYS A 192 -3.55 -9.75 -9.68
C LYS A 192 -4.45 -8.77 -10.42
N GLN A 193 -5.77 -8.91 -10.30
CA GLN A 193 -6.74 -8.00 -10.91
C GLN A 193 -6.73 -6.61 -10.28
N GLN A 194 -6.51 -6.54 -8.96
CA GLN A 194 -6.48 -5.26 -8.24
C GLN A 194 -5.22 -4.45 -8.54
N ASN A 195 -4.06 -5.10 -8.55
CA ASN A 195 -2.77 -4.43 -8.78
C ASN A 195 -1.74 -5.43 -9.32
N THR A 196 -1.58 -5.46 -10.62
CA THR A 196 -0.70 -6.43 -11.31
C THR A 196 0.76 -6.29 -10.88
N ILE A 197 1.30 -5.08 -10.87
CA ILE A 197 2.73 -4.84 -10.54
C ILE A 197 3.04 -5.25 -9.10
N LEU A 198 2.21 -4.84 -8.14
CA LEU A 198 2.41 -5.20 -6.74
C LEU A 198 2.24 -6.71 -6.51
N TYR A 199 1.27 -7.33 -7.19
CA TYR A 199 1.06 -8.77 -7.11
C TYR A 199 2.25 -9.55 -7.69
N ASP A 200 2.74 -9.15 -8.87
CA ASP A 200 3.89 -9.81 -9.50
C ASP A 200 5.16 -9.58 -8.66
N LEU A 201 5.32 -8.40 -8.04
CA LEU A 201 6.42 -8.13 -7.10
C LEU A 201 6.38 -9.04 -5.87
N LEU A 202 5.21 -9.24 -5.28
CA LEU A 202 5.01 -10.18 -4.16
C LEU A 202 5.28 -11.62 -4.58
N THR A 203 4.95 -11.98 -5.81
CA THR A 203 5.22 -13.32 -6.37
C THR A 203 6.72 -13.56 -6.51
N GLU A 204 7.47 -12.62 -7.09
CA GLU A 204 8.92 -12.70 -7.24
C GLU A 204 9.68 -12.60 -5.90
N PHE A 205 9.18 -11.77 -4.99
CA PHE A 205 9.71 -11.68 -3.63
C PHE A 205 9.47 -12.97 -2.84
N ASN A 206 8.35 -13.63 -3.11
CA ASN A 206 7.88 -14.87 -2.48
C ASN A 206 7.63 -14.70 -0.98
N GLY A 207 6.78 -13.74 -0.63
CA GLY A 207 6.48 -13.47 0.78
C GLY A 207 5.61 -12.24 1.03
N VAL A 208 5.79 -11.67 2.19
CA VAL A 208 5.10 -10.47 2.67
C VAL A 208 6.04 -9.28 2.58
N LEU A 209 5.54 -8.13 2.12
CA LEU A 209 6.27 -6.88 2.10
C LEU A 209 5.66 -5.89 3.10
N LEU A 210 6.47 -4.96 3.59
CA LEU A 210 6.02 -3.77 4.30
C LEU A 210 5.49 -2.78 3.27
N ASN A 211 4.29 -2.23 3.54
CA ASN A 211 3.69 -1.16 2.76
C ASN A 211 3.31 0.03 3.64
N THR A 212 3.71 1.22 3.23
CA THR A 212 3.30 2.49 3.86
C THR A 212 3.19 3.59 2.81
N SER A 213 2.46 4.66 3.13
CA SER A 213 2.26 5.80 2.23
C SER A 213 3.58 6.48 1.84
N PHE A 214 3.69 6.89 0.58
CA PHE A 214 4.85 7.60 0.07
C PHE A 214 4.73 9.09 0.37
N ASN A 215 5.22 9.48 1.53
CA ASN A 215 5.29 10.86 2.02
C ASN A 215 6.15 10.93 3.29
N VAL A 216 6.62 12.13 3.63
CA VAL A 216 7.16 12.42 4.95
C VAL A 216 6.07 12.92 5.91
N LYS A 217 6.34 12.93 7.20
CA LYS A 217 5.43 13.47 8.23
C LYS A 217 5.06 14.93 7.90
N GLY A 218 3.77 15.22 7.97
CA GLY A 218 3.23 16.56 7.72
C GLY A 218 2.93 16.88 6.25
N SER A 219 3.36 16.04 5.32
CA SER A 219 3.05 16.18 3.89
C SER A 219 1.95 15.20 3.46
N PRO A 220 1.13 15.55 2.46
CA PRO A 220 0.20 14.61 1.84
C PRO A 220 0.96 13.48 1.14
N ILE A 221 0.24 12.43 0.73
CA ILE A 221 0.78 11.41 -0.17
C ILE A 221 1.12 12.10 -1.49
N LEU A 222 2.33 11.83 -2.01
CA LEU A 222 2.81 12.48 -3.23
C LEU A 222 1.96 12.14 -4.46
N ASN A 223 1.91 13.06 -5.41
CA ASN A 223 1.23 12.86 -6.69
C ASN A 223 2.01 13.37 -7.91
N THR A 224 3.25 13.78 -7.73
CA THR A 224 4.14 14.22 -8.79
C THR A 224 5.47 13.47 -8.76
N LEU A 225 6.13 13.35 -9.91
CA LEU A 225 7.52 12.85 -9.96
C LEU A 225 8.45 13.79 -9.20
N LYS A 226 8.25 15.09 -9.30
CA LYS A 226 9.02 16.08 -8.55
C LYS A 226 9.04 15.80 -7.06
N GLU A 227 7.88 15.46 -6.47
CA GLU A 227 7.79 15.08 -5.05
C GLU A 227 8.48 13.75 -4.79
N ALA A 228 8.39 12.78 -5.71
CA ALA A 228 9.03 11.48 -5.57
C ALA A 228 10.57 11.59 -5.61
N PHE A 229 11.12 12.39 -6.54
CA PHE A 229 12.56 12.67 -6.63
C PHE A 229 13.05 13.49 -5.44
N TYR A 230 12.26 14.47 -4.96
CA TYR A 230 12.56 15.16 -3.70
C TYR A 230 12.71 14.17 -2.53
N MET A 231 11.85 13.16 -2.44
CA MET A 231 11.96 12.13 -1.42
C MET A 231 13.23 11.27 -1.60
N LEU A 232 13.62 10.97 -2.83
CA LEU A 232 14.86 10.23 -3.12
C LEU A 232 16.10 11.03 -2.70
N ASP A 233 16.14 12.33 -2.99
CA ASP A 233 17.27 13.21 -2.69
C ASP A 233 17.40 13.55 -1.20
N GLU A 234 16.27 13.77 -0.55
CA GLU A 234 16.20 14.38 0.78
C GLU A 234 15.98 13.38 1.93
N THR A 235 15.87 12.10 1.63
CA THR A 235 15.70 11.05 2.64
C THR A 235 16.70 9.92 2.48
N THR A 236 16.61 8.91 3.34
CA THR A 236 17.42 7.68 3.23
C THR A 236 16.71 6.60 2.40
N LEU A 237 15.87 6.99 1.45
CA LEU A 237 15.27 6.09 0.48
C LEU A 237 16.36 5.55 -0.46
N ASP A 238 16.44 4.23 -0.63
CA ASP A 238 17.51 3.65 -1.45
C ASP A 238 17.24 3.79 -2.94
N HIS A 239 15.99 3.59 -3.37
CA HIS A 239 15.61 3.63 -4.78
C HIS A 239 14.20 4.20 -4.96
N LEU A 240 13.98 4.83 -6.11
CA LEU A 240 12.67 5.19 -6.62
C LEU A 240 12.33 4.29 -7.81
N VAL A 241 11.14 3.68 -7.77
CA VAL A 241 10.58 2.86 -8.85
C VAL A 241 9.36 3.59 -9.43
N VAL A 242 9.41 3.89 -10.71
CA VAL A 242 8.32 4.54 -11.45
C VAL A 242 7.83 3.59 -12.54
N VAL A 243 6.52 3.38 -12.61
CA VAL A 243 5.87 2.63 -13.70
C VAL A 243 5.12 3.62 -14.57
N ASP A 244 5.52 3.70 -15.84
CA ASP A 244 4.90 4.60 -16.81
C ASP A 244 3.57 4.07 -17.37
N ASP A 245 2.86 4.87 -18.18
CA ASP A 245 1.58 4.50 -18.78
C ASP A 245 1.69 3.30 -19.75
N ASN A 246 2.89 2.98 -20.23
CA ASN A 246 3.18 1.82 -21.07
C ASN A 246 3.53 0.57 -20.23
N GLN A 247 3.37 0.62 -18.92
CA GLN A 247 3.75 -0.42 -17.98
C GLN A 247 5.25 -0.73 -17.96
N SER A 248 6.10 0.21 -18.42
CA SER A 248 7.53 0.08 -18.29
C SER A 248 7.98 0.50 -16.90
N ILE A 249 8.81 -0.31 -16.29
CA ILE A 249 9.35 -0.05 -14.95
C ILE A 249 10.70 0.65 -15.08
N TRP A 250 10.85 1.75 -14.38
CA TRP A 250 12.07 2.53 -14.28
C TRP A 250 12.57 2.55 -12.85
N ILE A 251 13.88 2.41 -12.65
CA ILE A 251 14.53 2.50 -11.34
C ILE A 251 15.59 3.59 -11.34
N PHE A 252 15.66 4.31 -10.23
CA PHE A 252 16.56 5.40 -9.93
C PHE A 252 17.27 5.19 -8.61
#